data_eee9f5a9550ea48d4419427e63792e60
#
_entry.id   eee9f5a9550ea48d4419427e63792e60
#
_cell.length_a   1.000
_cell.length_b   1.000
_cell.length_c   1.000
_cell.angle_alpha   90.00
_cell.angle_beta   90.00
_cell.angle_gamma   90.00
#
_symmetry.space_group_name_H-M   'P 1'
#
loop_
_entity.id
_entity.type
_entity.pdbx_description
1 polymer ?
#
loop_
_entity_poly.entity_id
_entity_poly.type
_entity_poly.pdbx_seq_one_letter_code
_entity_poly.pdbx_strand_id
1 'polypeptide(L)'
;MTDSYNSSRLPKIVFFHGLNNNTGCFGPLMSHFRESGFETEMVILPCHGENRKEAKNSKDALRVFAQSMKRLEKTSYFAIAFSHGALYLQLWMEKNPGNKPLKQILLAPALFIRKQKLIEKAMKILPSFVLVKSLAPKAFRRYEILTAGEYNILVQGIVTYQKIMNQLKVPSLVMIDPKDELVHAQNLKAKLEEKNKGLEVQFIERPYLKKGIGCHHILFHPDYYEKQDWEEFLQKLHSFLKV
;
A
#
# COMPACT_ATOMS: atom_id res chain seq x y z
N MET A 1 40.05 -23.34 -13.58
CA MET A 1 39.02 -23.07 -12.57
C MET A 1 38.25 -21.86 -13.07
N THR A 2 37.11 -22.09 -13.68
CA THR A 2 36.26 -21.05 -14.25
C THR A 2 35.33 -20.60 -13.15
N ASP A 3 35.59 -19.39 -12.60
CA ASP A 3 34.67 -18.73 -11.70
C ASP A 3 33.35 -18.52 -12.44
N SER A 4 32.34 -19.28 -12.02
CA SER A 4 30.98 -19.10 -12.44
C SER A 4 30.53 -17.71 -11.98
N TYR A 5 30.41 -16.77 -12.92
CA TYR A 5 29.67 -15.51 -12.70
C TYR A 5 28.28 -15.85 -12.18
N ASN A 6 28.15 -15.73 -10.90
CA ASN A 6 26.84 -15.73 -10.24
C ASN A 6 26.12 -14.48 -10.74
N SER A 7 25.32 -14.62 -11.81
CA SER A 7 24.48 -13.52 -12.29
C SER A 7 23.58 -13.12 -11.13
N SER A 8 23.88 -12.01 -10.48
CA SER A 8 23.12 -11.49 -9.35
C SER A 8 21.70 -11.23 -9.82
N ARG A 9 20.82 -12.18 -9.55
CA ARG A 9 19.39 -12.07 -9.86
C ARG A 9 18.86 -10.82 -9.17
N LEU A 10 18.18 -9.95 -9.92
CA LEU A 10 17.56 -8.75 -9.35
C LEU A 10 16.66 -9.15 -8.19
N PRO A 11 16.61 -8.36 -7.10
CA PRO A 11 15.67 -8.60 -6.02
C PRO A 11 14.21 -8.64 -6.53
N LYS A 12 13.41 -9.53 -5.97
CA LYS A 12 11.98 -9.60 -6.28
C LYS A 12 11.26 -8.30 -5.88
N ILE A 13 10.27 -7.88 -6.64
CA ILE A 13 9.34 -6.81 -6.23
C ILE A 13 8.05 -7.43 -5.71
N VAL A 14 7.74 -7.14 -4.45
CA VAL A 14 6.54 -7.61 -3.76
C VAL A 14 5.53 -6.47 -3.65
N PHE A 15 4.34 -6.71 -4.16
CA PHE A 15 3.23 -5.77 -4.18
C PHE A 15 2.25 -6.03 -3.04
N PHE A 16 1.76 -4.97 -2.42
CA PHE A 16 0.76 -4.99 -1.37
C PHE A 16 -0.41 -4.09 -1.76
N HIS A 17 -1.58 -4.68 -2.02
CA HIS A 17 -2.75 -3.94 -2.50
C HIS A 17 -3.48 -3.18 -1.38
N GLY A 18 -4.43 -2.31 -1.74
CA GLY A 18 -5.26 -1.56 -0.79
C GLY A 18 -6.50 -2.33 -0.32
N LEU A 19 -7.27 -1.72 0.61
CA LEU A 19 -8.54 -2.26 1.06
C LEU A 19 -9.50 -2.42 -0.12
N ASN A 20 -10.09 -3.61 -0.24
CA ASN A 20 -11.06 -3.95 -1.29
C ASN A 20 -10.56 -3.81 -2.74
N ASN A 21 -9.26 -3.80 -2.98
CA ASN A 21 -8.76 -3.77 -4.34
C ASN A 21 -8.92 -5.12 -5.06
N ASN A 22 -9.30 -5.05 -6.32
CA ASN A 22 -9.08 -6.14 -7.26
C ASN A 22 -7.58 -6.18 -7.61
N THR A 23 -6.91 -7.28 -7.30
CA THR A 23 -5.46 -7.41 -7.50
C THR A 23 -5.04 -7.35 -8.97
N GLY A 24 -5.93 -7.71 -9.89
CA GLY A 24 -5.69 -7.61 -11.33
C GLY A 24 -5.43 -6.19 -11.82
N CYS A 25 -5.91 -5.16 -11.09
CA CYS A 25 -5.68 -3.76 -11.47
C CYS A 25 -4.21 -3.31 -11.31
N PHE A 26 -3.37 -4.07 -10.59
CA PHE A 26 -1.93 -3.85 -10.56
C PHE A 26 -1.18 -4.40 -11.78
N GLY A 27 -1.89 -5.09 -12.67
CA GLY A 27 -1.31 -5.72 -13.87
C GLY A 27 -0.37 -4.82 -14.66
N PRO A 28 -0.76 -3.60 -15.06
CA PRO A 28 0.11 -2.69 -15.82
C PRO A 28 1.41 -2.37 -15.10
N LEU A 29 1.34 -2.06 -13.80
CA LEU A 29 2.53 -1.73 -13.00
C LEU A 29 3.43 -2.97 -12.82
N MET A 30 2.85 -4.14 -12.55
CA MET A 30 3.61 -5.38 -12.41
C MET A 30 4.26 -5.79 -13.74
N SER A 31 3.59 -5.61 -14.87
CA SER A 31 4.13 -5.91 -16.21
C SER A 31 5.33 -5.03 -16.52
N HIS A 32 5.25 -3.72 -16.26
CA HIS A 32 6.37 -2.81 -16.43
C HIS A 32 7.65 -3.31 -15.71
N PHE A 33 7.54 -3.75 -14.47
CA PHE A 33 8.70 -4.26 -13.73
C PHE A 33 9.17 -5.63 -14.23
N ARG A 34 8.28 -6.52 -14.70
CA ARG A 34 8.67 -7.78 -15.32
C ARG A 34 9.44 -7.56 -16.63
N GLU A 35 8.98 -6.64 -17.45
CA GLU A 35 9.65 -6.23 -18.70
C GLU A 35 11.03 -5.62 -18.42
N SER A 36 11.21 -5.03 -17.24
CA SER A 36 12.51 -4.54 -16.75
C SER A 36 13.37 -5.61 -16.06
N GLY A 37 12.96 -6.89 -16.10
CA GLY A 37 13.73 -8.03 -15.61
C GLY A 37 13.51 -8.40 -14.14
N PHE A 38 12.56 -7.74 -13.42
CA PHE A 38 12.24 -8.09 -12.04
C PHE A 38 11.25 -9.25 -11.96
N GLU A 39 11.45 -10.16 -11.02
CA GLU A 39 10.39 -11.05 -10.59
C GLU A 39 9.37 -10.25 -9.76
N THR A 40 8.07 -10.44 -10.00
CA THR A 40 7.02 -9.71 -9.28
C THR A 40 6.07 -10.68 -8.58
N GLU A 41 5.64 -10.33 -7.38
CA GLU A 41 4.70 -11.11 -6.58
C GLU A 41 3.68 -10.20 -5.90
N MET A 42 2.40 -10.65 -5.78
CA MET A 42 1.36 -9.95 -5.04
C MET A 42 1.08 -10.67 -3.72
N VAL A 43 1.15 -9.96 -2.62
CA VAL A 43 0.65 -10.42 -1.32
C VAL A 43 -0.83 -10.09 -1.21
N ILE A 44 -1.65 -11.12 -1.03
CA ILE A 44 -3.09 -10.95 -0.77
C ILE A 44 -3.28 -10.59 0.69
N LEU A 45 -3.93 -9.46 0.95
CA LEU A 45 -4.21 -8.99 2.30
C LEU A 45 -5.31 -9.82 2.98
N PRO A 46 -5.33 -9.88 4.32
CA PRO A 46 -6.42 -10.48 5.08
C PRO A 46 -7.78 -9.89 4.70
N CYS A 47 -8.83 -10.67 4.76
CA CYS A 47 -10.19 -10.35 4.32
C CYS A 47 -10.33 -10.09 2.80
N HIS A 48 -9.30 -10.43 2.02
CA HIS A 48 -9.33 -10.39 0.55
C HIS A 48 -9.02 -11.80 0.02
N GLY A 49 -9.56 -12.18 -1.11
CA GLY A 49 -9.36 -13.52 -1.64
C GLY A 49 -10.59 -14.42 -1.43
N GLU A 50 -10.39 -15.73 -1.42
CA GLU A 50 -11.48 -16.71 -1.31
C GLU A 50 -12.08 -16.74 0.10
N ASN A 51 -11.25 -16.53 1.15
CA ASN A 51 -11.66 -16.56 2.56
C ASN A 51 -11.84 -15.13 3.13
N ARG A 52 -12.92 -14.46 2.75
CA ARG A 52 -13.21 -13.09 3.21
C ARG A 52 -13.31 -12.94 4.74
N LYS A 53 -13.55 -14.02 5.49
CA LYS A 53 -13.79 -14.00 6.94
C LYS A 53 -12.56 -14.36 7.81
N GLU A 54 -11.36 -14.28 7.26
CA GLU A 54 -10.14 -14.74 7.94
C GLU A 54 -9.76 -13.93 9.19
N ALA A 55 -10.25 -12.69 9.33
CA ALA A 55 -9.92 -11.86 10.48
C ALA A 55 -11.16 -11.17 11.06
N LYS A 56 -11.25 -11.15 12.39
CA LYS A 56 -12.32 -10.50 13.15
C LYS A 56 -11.95 -9.10 13.64
N ASN A 57 -10.66 -8.81 13.74
CA ASN A 57 -10.12 -7.55 14.23
C ASN A 57 -8.71 -7.32 13.66
N SER A 58 -8.12 -6.14 13.91
CA SER A 58 -6.81 -5.78 13.37
C SER A 58 -5.66 -6.69 13.86
N LYS A 59 -5.75 -7.27 15.06
CA LYS A 59 -4.73 -8.20 15.58
C LYS A 59 -4.76 -9.53 14.84
N ASP A 60 -5.95 -10.09 14.60
CA ASP A 60 -6.13 -11.27 13.77
C ASP A 60 -5.65 -11.05 12.35
N ALA A 61 -6.01 -9.91 11.77
CA ALA A 61 -5.60 -9.53 10.43
C ALA A 61 -4.07 -9.44 10.30
N LEU A 62 -3.38 -8.86 11.27
CA LEU A 62 -1.92 -8.84 11.31
C LEU A 62 -1.31 -10.24 11.45
N ARG A 63 -1.96 -11.13 12.18
CA ARG A 63 -1.50 -12.54 12.29
C ARG A 63 -1.63 -13.27 10.96
N VAL A 64 -2.75 -13.11 10.26
CA VAL A 64 -2.95 -13.69 8.91
C VAL A 64 -1.95 -13.08 7.92
N PHE A 65 -1.74 -11.77 7.96
CA PHE A 65 -0.74 -11.10 7.13
C PHE A 65 0.67 -11.64 7.39
N ALA A 66 1.05 -11.81 8.66
CA ALA A 66 2.35 -12.37 9.03
C ALA A 66 2.54 -13.80 8.48
N GLN A 67 1.48 -14.62 8.41
CA GLN A 67 1.56 -15.94 7.78
C GLN A 67 1.85 -15.82 6.27
N SER A 68 1.21 -14.89 5.57
CA SER A 68 1.50 -14.62 4.16
C SER A 68 2.93 -14.14 3.92
N MET A 69 3.51 -13.43 4.89
CA MET A 69 4.89 -12.91 4.83
C MET A 69 5.96 -13.98 5.09
N LYS A 70 5.62 -15.13 5.69
CA LYS A 70 6.60 -16.20 5.98
C LYS A 70 7.32 -16.70 4.73
N ARG A 71 6.66 -16.73 3.58
CA ARG A 71 7.27 -17.15 2.30
C ARG A 71 8.36 -16.19 1.80
N LEU A 72 8.41 -14.96 2.32
CA LEU A 72 9.43 -13.97 2.02
C LEU A 72 10.60 -13.99 3.00
N GLU A 73 10.52 -14.82 4.04
CA GLU A 73 11.63 -14.99 4.98
C GLU A 73 12.88 -15.46 4.22
N LYS A 74 14.01 -14.79 4.49
CA LYS A 74 15.30 -15.04 3.81
C LYS A 74 15.34 -14.65 2.32
N THR A 75 14.31 -13.96 1.80
CA THR A 75 14.30 -13.45 0.43
C THR A 75 14.65 -11.97 0.43
N SER A 76 15.59 -11.57 -0.42
CA SER A 76 15.83 -10.14 -0.69
C SER A 76 14.75 -9.62 -1.64
N TYR A 77 14.02 -8.59 -1.22
CA TYR A 77 12.94 -8.03 -2.04
C TYR A 77 12.80 -6.51 -1.86
N PHE A 78 12.20 -5.88 -2.85
CA PHE A 78 11.66 -4.53 -2.77
C PHE A 78 10.15 -4.58 -2.53
N ALA A 79 9.61 -3.62 -1.81
CA ALA A 79 8.18 -3.53 -1.55
C ALA A 79 7.55 -2.35 -2.30
N ILE A 80 6.42 -2.59 -2.98
CA ILE A 80 5.53 -1.53 -3.48
C ILE A 80 4.19 -1.72 -2.79
N ALA A 81 3.84 -0.81 -1.89
CA ALA A 81 2.69 -0.96 -1.03
C ALA A 81 1.71 0.21 -1.20
N PHE A 82 0.46 -0.11 -1.47
CA PHE A 82 -0.60 0.87 -1.68
C PHE A 82 -1.59 0.90 -0.50
N SER A 83 -1.92 2.11 -0.04
CA SER A 83 -3.01 2.37 0.90
C SER A 83 -2.96 1.46 2.15
N HIS A 84 -3.93 0.58 2.34
CA HIS A 84 -4.02 -0.37 3.45
C HIS A 84 -2.86 -1.37 3.45
N GLY A 85 -2.36 -1.77 2.28
CA GLY A 85 -1.17 -2.63 2.17
C GLY A 85 0.07 -1.99 2.75
N ALA A 86 0.23 -0.67 2.55
CA ALA A 86 1.31 0.09 3.18
C ALA A 86 1.18 0.09 4.71
N LEU A 87 -0.02 0.26 5.24
CA LEU A 87 -0.26 0.18 6.70
C LEU A 87 0.13 -1.20 7.25
N TYR A 88 -0.29 -2.29 6.61
CA TYR A 88 0.08 -3.64 7.04
C TYR A 88 1.59 -3.88 7.01
N LEU A 89 2.25 -3.43 5.95
CA LEU A 89 3.69 -3.57 5.82
C LEU A 89 4.42 -2.83 6.96
N GLN A 90 4.02 -1.59 7.28
CA GLN A 90 4.63 -0.84 8.39
C GLN A 90 4.39 -1.53 9.74
N LEU A 91 3.17 -1.93 10.04
CA LEU A 91 2.82 -2.63 11.29
C LEU A 91 3.57 -3.96 11.44
N TRP A 92 3.77 -4.66 10.33
CA TRP A 92 4.52 -5.92 10.32
C TRP A 92 6.00 -5.70 10.55
N MET A 93 6.62 -4.72 9.91
CA MET A 93 8.05 -4.40 10.09
C MET A 93 8.38 -3.95 11.52
N GLU A 94 7.45 -3.28 12.21
CA GLU A 94 7.64 -2.95 13.63
C GLU A 94 7.81 -4.20 14.51
N LYS A 95 7.14 -5.28 14.17
CA LYS A 95 7.18 -6.55 14.92
C LYS A 95 8.24 -7.54 14.43
N ASN A 96 8.76 -7.34 13.23
CA ASN A 96 9.68 -8.28 12.56
C ASN A 96 10.93 -7.55 12.06
N PRO A 97 11.81 -7.07 12.94
CA PRO A 97 12.95 -6.24 12.57
C PRO A 97 13.99 -6.96 11.68
N GLY A 98 14.02 -8.27 11.68
CA GLY A 98 14.96 -9.07 10.89
C GLY A 98 14.51 -9.40 9.47
N ASN A 99 13.27 -9.10 9.11
CA ASN A 99 12.72 -9.45 7.79
C ASN A 99 12.05 -8.22 7.14
N LYS A 100 12.85 -7.42 6.46
CA LYS A 100 12.42 -6.16 5.85
C LYS A 100 12.75 -6.13 4.38
N PRO A 101 12.01 -5.37 3.56
CA PRO A 101 12.43 -5.08 2.20
C PRO A 101 13.74 -4.30 2.19
N LEU A 102 14.51 -4.41 1.12
CA LEU A 102 15.70 -3.60 0.89
C LEU A 102 15.36 -2.11 0.73
N LYS A 103 14.30 -1.83 0.00
CA LYS A 103 13.69 -0.51 -0.20
C LYS A 103 12.18 -0.65 -0.29
N GLN A 104 11.44 0.43 -0.02
CA GLN A 104 9.99 0.42 -0.18
C GLN A 104 9.47 1.67 -0.90
N ILE A 105 8.42 1.47 -1.69
CA ILE A 105 7.61 2.53 -2.28
C ILE A 105 6.22 2.48 -1.66
N LEU A 106 5.80 3.58 -1.06
CA LEU A 106 4.50 3.71 -0.40
C LEU A 106 3.61 4.64 -1.25
N LEU A 107 2.60 4.07 -1.89
CA LEU A 107 1.64 4.79 -2.72
C LEU A 107 0.39 5.10 -1.91
N ALA A 108 0.08 6.37 -1.70
CA ALA A 108 -1.08 6.84 -0.93
C ALA A 108 -1.28 6.04 0.39
N PRO A 109 -0.25 5.90 1.25
CA PRO A 109 -0.29 4.99 2.40
C PRO A 109 -1.36 5.42 3.41
N ALA A 110 -2.25 4.51 3.81
CA ALA A 110 -3.36 4.76 4.73
C ALA A 110 -2.90 4.88 6.19
N LEU A 111 -1.94 5.75 6.46
CA LEU A 111 -1.39 6.01 7.80
C LEU A 111 -2.11 7.16 8.51
N PHE A 112 -2.68 8.09 7.74
CA PHE A 112 -3.47 9.24 8.20
C PHE A 112 -4.64 9.47 7.25
N ILE A 113 -5.86 9.15 7.67
CA ILE A 113 -7.06 9.29 6.82
C ILE A 113 -7.83 10.57 7.12
N ARG A 114 -8.54 11.07 6.12
CA ARG A 114 -9.44 12.21 6.30
C ARG A 114 -10.58 11.86 7.26
N LYS A 115 -11.03 12.82 8.05
CA LYS A 115 -12.13 12.66 9.03
C LYS A 115 -11.95 11.47 9.99
N GLN A 116 -10.71 11.08 10.28
CA GLN A 116 -10.36 9.89 11.06
C GLN A 116 -11.16 9.80 12.37
N LYS A 117 -11.19 10.87 13.19
CA LYS A 117 -11.91 10.87 14.48
C LYS A 117 -13.40 10.60 14.33
N LEU A 118 -14.03 11.08 13.24
CA LEU A 118 -15.45 10.83 12.95
C LEU A 118 -15.66 9.36 12.59
N ILE A 119 -14.80 8.82 11.73
CA ILE A 119 -14.85 7.42 11.31
C ILE A 119 -14.61 6.49 12.51
N GLU A 120 -13.64 6.79 13.38
CA GLU A 120 -13.40 6.05 14.61
C GLU A 120 -14.63 5.99 15.54
N LYS A 121 -15.33 7.14 15.70
CA LYS A 121 -16.57 7.18 16.48
C LYS A 121 -17.66 6.32 15.84
N ALA A 122 -17.85 6.43 14.52
CA ALA A 122 -18.82 5.64 13.79
C ALA A 122 -18.54 4.14 13.91
N MET A 123 -17.30 3.72 13.75
CA MET A 123 -16.89 2.31 13.84
C MET A 123 -17.04 1.70 15.25
N LYS A 124 -17.04 2.53 16.30
CA LYS A 124 -17.32 2.05 17.68
C LYS A 124 -18.80 1.75 17.92
N ILE A 125 -19.69 2.41 17.19
CA ILE A 125 -21.14 2.32 17.38
C ILE A 125 -21.76 1.30 16.42
N LEU A 126 -21.22 1.21 15.19
CA LEU A 126 -21.76 0.32 14.17
C LEU A 126 -21.44 -1.15 14.47
N PRO A 127 -22.44 -2.04 14.50
CA PRO A 127 -22.20 -3.48 14.56
C PRO A 127 -21.34 -3.94 13.37
N SER A 128 -20.44 -4.88 13.61
CA SER A 128 -19.45 -5.34 12.61
C SER A 128 -20.07 -5.92 11.33
N PHE A 129 -21.29 -6.43 11.42
CA PHE A 129 -22.03 -7.03 10.29
C PHE A 129 -22.76 -6.00 9.41
N VAL A 130 -22.82 -4.73 9.80
CA VAL A 130 -23.48 -3.69 9.01
C VAL A 130 -22.79 -3.55 7.65
N LEU A 131 -23.57 -3.57 6.60
CA LEU A 131 -23.10 -3.48 5.22
C LEU A 131 -22.86 -2.03 4.83
N VAL A 132 -21.68 -1.75 4.31
CA VAL A 132 -21.25 -0.41 3.89
C VAL A 132 -20.81 -0.45 2.43
N LYS A 133 -21.34 0.43 1.62
CA LYS A 133 -20.93 0.54 0.21
C LYS A 133 -19.44 0.86 0.12
N SER A 134 -18.75 0.14 -0.77
CA SER A 134 -17.32 0.38 -0.99
C SER A 134 -17.06 1.77 -1.56
N LEU A 135 -16.03 2.44 -1.00
CA LEU A 135 -15.54 3.74 -1.50
C LEU A 135 -14.60 3.57 -2.71
N ALA A 136 -14.10 2.36 -2.96
CA ALA A 136 -13.24 2.11 -4.11
C ALA A 136 -14.03 2.24 -5.43
N PRO A 137 -13.43 2.83 -6.49
CA PRO A 137 -14.06 2.90 -7.81
C PRO A 137 -14.43 1.51 -8.34
N LYS A 138 -15.53 1.41 -9.10
CA LYS A 138 -16.09 0.13 -9.57
C LYS A 138 -15.06 -0.75 -10.30
N ALA A 139 -14.22 -0.15 -11.13
CA ALA A 139 -13.18 -0.87 -11.88
C ALA A 139 -12.08 -1.48 -11.01
N PHE A 140 -11.85 -0.93 -9.82
CA PHE A 140 -10.73 -1.30 -8.94
C PHE A 140 -11.15 -2.05 -7.69
N ARG A 141 -12.45 -2.14 -7.40
CA ARG A 141 -12.97 -2.85 -6.23
C ARG A 141 -13.21 -4.33 -6.52
N ARG A 142 -12.93 -5.16 -5.52
CA ARG A 142 -13.25 -6.60 -5.56
C ARG A 142 -14.71 -6.85 -5.18
N TYR A 143 -15.20 -6.14 -4.16
CA TYR A 143 -16.57 -6.29 -3.66
C TYR A 143 -17.30 -4.95 -3.71
N GLU A 144 -18.59 -4.99 -4.04
CA GLU A 144 -19.43 -3.80 -4.04
C GLU A 144 -19.71 -3.28 -2.62
N ILE A 145 -19.82 -4.20 -1.69
CA ILE A 145 -20.19 -3.96 -0.31
C ILE A 145 -19.13 -4.61 0.61
N LEU A 146 -18.70 -3.85 1.59
CA LEU A 146 -17.89 -4.30 2.72
C LEU A 146 -18.74 -4.30 3.99
N THR A 147 -18.25 -4.95 5.03
CA THR A 147 -18.83 -4.84 6.38
C THR A 147 -18.19 -3.69 7.16
N ALA A 148 -18.90 -3.14 8.13
CA ALA A 148 -18.31 -2.19 9.08
C ALA A 148 -17.11 -2.81 9.84
N GLY A 149 -17.12 -4.14 10.04
CA GLY A 149 -16.01 -4.88 10.62
C GLY A 149 -14.72 -4.79 9.78
N GLU A 150 -14.82 -4.91 8.44
CA GLU A 150 -13.66 -4.76 7.54
C GLU A 150 -13.10 -3.34 7.57
N TYR A 151 -13.94 -2.31 7.60
CA TYR A 151 -13.50 -0.93 7.79
C TYR A 151 -12.89 -0.69 9.18
N ASN A 152 -13.45 -1.31 10.22
CA ASN A 152 -12.93 -1.19 11.59
C ASN A 152 -11.52 -1.80 11.72
N ILE A 153 -11.22 -2.88 11.01
CA ILE A 153 -9.87 -3.46 10.94
C ILE A 153 -8.86 -2.41 10.43
N LEU A 154 -9.18 -1.69 9.36
CA LEU A 154 -8.36 -0.61 8.84
C LEU A 154 -8.16 0.49 9.90
N VAL A 155 -9.26 0.98 10.50
CA VAL A 155 -9.22 2.07 11.48
C VAL A 155 -8.42 1.68 12.72
N GLN A 156 -8.61 0.50 13.26
CA GLN A 156 -7.82 -0.03 14.38
C GLN A 156 -6.33 -0.16 14.03
N GLY A 157 -6.02 -0.58 12.80
CA GLY A 157 -4.66 -0.64 12.29
C GLY A 157 -4.00 0.75 12.27
N ILE A 158 -4.70 1.77 11.76
CA ILE A 158 -4.23 3.16 11.72
C ILE A 158 -3.96 3.68 13.13
N VAL A 159 -4.91 3.52 14.05
CA VAL A 159 -4.75 3.95 15.45
C VAL A 159 -3.57 3.24 16.13
N THR A 160 -3.40 1.94 15.85
CA THR A 160 -2.26 1.17 16.37
C THR A 160 -0.94 1.70 15.83
N TYR A 161 -0.85 1.91 14.52
CA TYR A 161 0.36 2.45 13.88
C TYR A 161 0.71 3.84 14.43
N GLN A 162 -0.24 4.75 14.52
CA GLN A 162 0.00 6.12 15.03
C GLN A 162 0.52 6.15 16.47
N LYS A 163 0.18 5.15 17.29
CA LYS A 163 0.71 5.03 18.67
C LYS A 163 2.17 4.57 18.72
N ILE A 164 2.59 3.75 17.76
CA ILE A 164 3.92 3.14 17.73
C ILE A 164 4.82 3.75 16.65
N MET A 165 4.30 4.70 15.88
CA MET A 165 4.99 5.29 14.73
C MET A 165 6.32 5.90 15.14
N ASN A 166 7.38 5.31 14.61
CA ASN A 166 8.74 5.77 14.66
C ASN A 166 9.21 6.17 13.25
N GLN A 167 10.51 6.12 13.03
CA GLN A 167 11.09 6.28 11.70
C GLN A 167 10.70 5.10 10.79
N LEU A 168 10.59 5.33 9.49
CA LEU A 168 10.50 4.27 8.50
C LEU A 168 11.76 3.40 8.59
N LYS A 169 11.57 2.09 8.57
CA LYS A 169 12.64 1.12 8.91
C LYS A 169 13.62 0.83 7.78
N VAL A 170 13.31 1.31 6.58
CA VAL A 170 14.10 1.08 5.36
C VAL A 170 14.03 2.32 4.46
N PRO A 171 14.97 2.49 3.49
CA PRO A 171 14.88 3.55 2.50
C PRO A 171 13.51 3.55 1.82
N SER A 172 12.86 4.70 1.77
CA SER A 172 11.44 4.81 1.40
C SER A 172 11.20 5.94 0.42
N LEU A 173 10.43 5.65 -0.63
CA LEU A 173 9.80 6.64 -1.49
C LEU A 173 8.31 6.70 -1.12
N VAL A 174 7.82 7.84 -0.69
CA VAL A 174 6.40 8.03 -0.37
C VAL A 174 5.78 8.97 -1.39
N MET A 175 4.71 8.52 -2.04
CA MET A 175 4.02 9.27 -3.09
C MET A 175 2.54 9.38 -2.78
N ILE A 176 1.97 10.56 -2.94
CA ILE A 176 0.56 10.83 -2.70
C ILE A 176 0.07 11.99 -3.57
N ASP A 177 -1.19 11.92 -4.02
CA ASP A 177 -1.85 13.06 -4.65
C ASP A 177 -2.34 14.02 -3.55
N PRO A 178 -2.03 15.33 -3.61
CA PRO A 178 -2.48 16.31 -2.62
C PRO A 178 -4.00 16.41 -2.52
N LYS A 179 -4.74 15.99 -3.56
CA LYS A 179 -6.21 15.95 -3.61
C LYS A 179 -6.81 14.61 -3.19
N ASP A 180 -5.99 13.64 -2.70
CA ASP A 180 -6.46 12.34 -2.25
C ASP A 180 -7.71 12.45 -1.37
N GLU A 181 -8.75 11.70 -1.69
CA GLU A 181 -10.06 11.78 -1.03
C GLU A 181 -10.08 11.03 0.31
N LEU A 182 -9.20 10.04 0.48
CA LEU A 182 -9.20 9.14 1.63
C LEU A 182 -8.07 9.45 2.59
N VAL A 183 -6.86 9.67 2.08
CA VAL A 183 -5.68 9.97 2.89
C VAL A 183 -5.53 11.50 3.04
N HIS A 184 -5.16 11.94 4.23
CA HIS A 184 -4.89 13.36 4.48
C HIS A 184 -3.44 13.68 4.09
N ALA A 185 -3.23 14.02 2.82
CA ALA A 185 -1.89 14.16 2.21
C ALA A 185 -0.94 15.09 2.98
N GLN A 186 -1.41 16.29 3.37
CA GLN A 186 -0.58 17.26 4.10
C GLN A 186 -0.20 16.75 5.50
N ASN A 187 -1.12 16.10 6.20
CA ASN A 187 -0.83 15.53 7.52
C ASN A 187 0.13 14.35 7.43
N LEU A 188 -0.06 13.48 6.41
CA LEU A 188 0.87 12.40 6.11
C LEU A 188 2.29 12.94 5.88
N LYS A 189 2.43 13.94 4.98
CA LYS A 189 3.72 14.58 4.68
C LYS A 189 4.36 15.12 5.96
N ALA A 190 3.65 16.01 6.67
CA ALA A 190 4.19 16.66 7.86
C ALA A 190 4.63 15.64 8.93
N LYS A 191 3.84 14.58 9.17
CA LYS A 191 4.14 13.58 10.19
C LYS A 191 5.27 12.63 9.79
N LEU A 192 5.38 12.27 8.52
CA LEU A 192 6.47 11.42 8.07
C LEU A 192 7.80 12.19 8.02
N GLU A 193 7.82 13.42 7.53
CA GLU A 193 9.03 14.24 7.47
C GLU A 193 9.51 14.66 8.87
N GLU A 194 8.59 14.95 9.79
CA GLU A 194 8.92 15.19 11.22
C GLU A 194 9.69 14.02 11.83
N LYS A 195 9.29 12.78 11.52
CA LYS A 195 9.88 11.57 12.11
C LYS A 195 11.11 11.06 11.36
N ASN A 196 11.28 11.42 10.09
CA ASN A 196 12.28 10.83 9.20
C ASN A 196 13.13 11.94 8.59
N LYS A 197 14.28 12.23 9.19
CA LYS A 197 15.23 13.22 8.64
C LYS A 197 15.66 12.83 7.22
N GLY A 198 15.52 13.75 6.28
CA GLY A 198 15.89 13.53 4.88
C GLY A 198 14.88 12.72 4.04
N LEU A 199 13.75 12.30 4.61
CA LEU A 199 12.64 11.78 3.83
C LEU A 199 11.89 12.94 3.18
N GLU A 200 11.65 12.84 1.89
CA GLU A 200 10.73 13.71 1.16
C GLU A 200 9.49 12.92 0.75
N VAL A 201 8.31 13.44 1.13
CA VAL A 201 7.04 12.91 0.61
C VAL A 201 6.73 13.62 -0.70
N GLN A 202 6.74 12.87 -1.80
CA GLN A 202 6.49 13.40 -3.13
C GLN A 202 5.00 13.56 -3.39
N PHE A 203 4.59 14.76 -3.76
CA PHE A 203 3.25 15.01 -4.27
C PHE A 203 3.19 14.70 -5.77
N ILE A 204 2.19 13.90 -6.13
CA ILE A 204 1.85 13.59 -7.53
C ILE A 204 0.61 14.39 -7.89
N GLU A 205 0.82 15.50 -8.59
CA GLU A 205 -0.27 16.31 -9.10
C GLU A 205 -0.77 15.75 -10.43
N ARG A 206 -2.07 15.53 -10.51
CA ARG A 206 -2.73 15.04 -11.72
C ARG A 206 -3.86 16.00 -12.12
N PRO A 207 -3.54 17.11 -12.77
CA PRO A 207 -4.52 18.15 -13.10
C PRO A 207 -5.63 17.67 -14.04
N TYR A 208 -5.35 16.65 -14.85
CA TYR A 208 -6.22 16.18 -15.93
C TYR A 208 -6.95 14.87 -15.64
N LEU A 209 -7.20 14.55 -14.38
CA LEU A 209 -8.10 13.42 -14.08
C LEU A 209 -9.41 13.61 -14.84
N LYS A 210 -9.72 12.70 -15.76
CA LYS A 210 -10.95 12.72 -16.56
C LYS A 210 -12.16 12.95 -15.67
N LYS A 211 -12.98 13.97 -15.95
CA LYS A 211 -14.24 14.20 -15.23
C LYS A 211 -15.04 12.91 -15.17
N GLY A 212 -15.37 12.43 -13.98
CA GLY A 212 -16.15 11.20 -13.75
C GLY A 212 -15.36 9.95 -13.41
N ILE A 213 -14.03 9.93 -13.56
CA ILE A 213 -13.16 8.82 -13.15
C ILE A 213 -12.29 9.23 -11.94
N GLY A 214 -12.56 10.40 -11.36
CA GLY A 214 -11.72 11.04 -10.38
C GLY A 214 -11.57 10.27 -9.07
N CYS A 215 -10.55 9.44 -8.98
CA CYS A 215 -10.07 8.94 -7.72
C CYS A 215 -8.58 9.30 -7.60
N HIS A 216 -8.29 10.40 -6.92
CA HIS A 216 -6.93 10.85 -6.63
C HIS A 216 -6.16 9.85 -5.76
N HIS A 217 -6.88 8.98 -5.06
CA HIS A 217 -6.29 7.92 -4.26
C HIS A 217 -5.58 6.86 -5.09
N ILE A 218 -6.06 6.54 -6.31
CA ILE A 218 -5.47 5.49 -7.16
C ILE A 218 -4.24 6.01 -7.91
N LEU A 219 -3.03 5.62 -7.49
CA LEU A 219 -1.76 6.05 -8.07
C LEU A 219 -1.09 4.99 -8.96
N PHE A 220 -1.57 3.79 -9.01
CA PHE A 220 -0.87 2.64 -9.60
C PHE A 220 -1.42 2.18 -10.96
N HIS A 221 -2.30 2.97 -11.59
CA HIS A 221 -2.93 2.55 -12.84
C HIS A 221 -2.88 3.64 -13.92
N PRO A 222 -2.51 3.30 -15.17
CA PRO A 222 -2.32 4.26 -16.26
C PRO A 222 -3.58 5.05 -16.64
N ASP A 223 -4.78 4.51 -16.43
CA ASP A 223 -6.04 5.19 -16.75
C ASP A 223 -6.24 6.52 -16.00
N TYR A 224 -5.44 6.77 -14.97
CA TYR A 224 -5.48 7.99 -14.14
C TYR A 224 -4.38 8.98 -14.48
N TYR A 225 -3.68 8.78 -15.58
CA TYR A 225 -2.57 9.62 -16.02
C TYR A 225 -2.72 9.97 -17.50
N GLU A 226 -2.18 11.12 -17.90
CA GLU A 226 -1.75 11.27 -19.27
C GLU A 226 -0.52 10.38 -19.52
N LYS A 227 -0.31 10.01 -20.79
CA LYS A 227 0.74 9.03 -21.13
C LYS A 227 2.13 9.45 -20.61
N GLN A 228 2.49 10.70 -20.79
CA GLN A 228 3.79 11.23 -20.35
C GLN A 228 3.91 11.20 -18.82
N ASP A 229 2.87 11.62 -18.09
CA ASP A 229 2.86 11.62 -16.63
C ASP A 229 2.99 10.18 -16.06
N TRP A 230 2.38 9.20 -16.73
CA TRP A 230 2.53 7.80 -16.37
C TRP A 230 3.95 7.30 -16.58
N GLU A 231 4.59 7.64 -17.70
CA GLU A 231 5.98 7.28 -17.99
C GLU A 231 6.93 7.91 -16.97
N GLU A 232 6.75 9.18 -16.62
CA GLU A 232 7.51 9.87 -15.58
C GLU A 232 7.31 9.23 -14.20
N PHE A 233 6.07 8.85 -13.86
CA PHE A 233 5.77 8.11 -12.63
C PHE A 233 6.55 6.79 -12.58
N LEU A 234 6.49 5.98 -13.63
CA LEU A 234 7.22 4.72 -13.74
C LEU A 234 8.74 4.91 -13.62
N GLN A 235 9.28 5.92 -14.28
CA GLN A 235 10.71 6.25 -14.20
C GLN A 235 11.14 6.60 -12.78
N LYS A 236 10.33 7.33 -12.03
CA LYS A 236 10.60 7.66 -10.61
C LYS A 236 10.65 6.39 -9.75
N LEU A 237 9.66 5.50 -9.92
CA LEU A 237 9.65 4.23 -9.19
C LEU A 237 10.89 3.40 -9.51
N HIS A 238 11.19 3.26 -10.80
CA HIS A 238 12.33 2.46 -11.27
C HIS A 238 13.68 3.04 -10.79
N SER A 239 13.87 4.36 -10.91
CA SER A 239 15.08 5.04 -10.46
C SER A 239 15.32 4.89 -8.95
N PHE A 240 14.27 4.91 -8.15
CA PHE A 240 14.37 4.68 -6.71
C PHE A 240 14.79 3.24 -6.39
N LEU A 241 14.30 2.24 -7.14
CA LEU A 241 14.62 0.83 -6.91
C LEU A 241 15.97 0.40 -7.47
N LYS A 242 16.58 1.17 -8.38
CA LYS A 242 17.92 0.85 -8.88
C LYS A 242 18.89 0.66 -7.69
N VAL A 243 19.66 -0.42 -7.80
CA VAL A 243 20.73 -0.80 -6.84
C VAL A 243 22.03 -0.16 -7.28
#